data_624005e727098542cd660759ddbec71d
#
_entry.id   624005e727098542cd660759ddbec71d
#
_cell.length_a   1.000
_cell.length_b   1.000
_cell.length_c   1.000
_cell.angle_alpha   90.00
_cell.angle_beta   90.00
_cell.angle_gamma   90.00
#
_symmetry.space_group_name_H-M   'P 1'
#
loop_
_entity.id
_entity.type
_entity.pdbx_description
1 polymer ?
#
loop_
_entity_poly.entity_id
_entity_poly.type
_entity_poly.pdbx_seq_one_letter_code
_entity_poly.pdbx_strand_id
1 'polypeptide(L)'
;MVSSPTVLKSSIDLSLKGEFYNIGKHQEPPFSPAAFYLPPQNNNMLYIGMSAFTVNSAAFVYNNAGVLSLSITDDMIPKSSPIRLNTKTFGVIIPQIAKQFPGLMMKLLVKMEKTPTLTFEPNNATVQATTTVTAFAIQPNSTLSPLFVLNLEASVSARMFVSEMKLAAAVTLNKMDLTLDKSNVGDFQVSALNSILQGVFKLVVIPTVNVQLAKGYPLPTIGKMKLMNTQLDVLKDYILIGTDVQFS
;
A
#
# COMPACT_ATOMS: atom_id res chain seq x y z
N MET A 1 7.91 -26.00 4.73
CA MET A 1 7.33 -26.57 3.49
C MET A 1 5.90 -26.96 3.77
N VAL A 2 5.00 -26.76 2.81
CA VAL A 2 3.58 -27.15 2.91
C VAL A 2 3.30 -28.50 2.25
N SER A 3 4.25 -28.99 1.43
CA SER A 3 4.23 -30.32 0.83
C SER A 3 5.65 -30.85 0.67
N SER A 4 5.79 -32.16 0.40
CA SER A 4 7.09 -32.74 0.05
C SER A 4 7.61 -32.15 -1.26
N PRO A 5 8.95 -32.01 -1.42
CA PRO A 5 9.54 -31.62 -2.69
C PRO A 5 9.12 -32.56 -3.83
N THR A 6 8.83 -31.98 -4.98
CA THR A 6 8.54 -32.75 -6.20
C THR A 6 9.80 -32.74 -7.08
N VAL A 7 10.33 -33.94 -7.38
CA VAL A 7 11.51 -34.09 -8.24
C VAL A 7 11.02 -34.46 -9.64
N LEU A 8 11.30 -33.61 -10.61
CA LEU A 8 11.02 -33.82 -12.03
C LEU A 8 12.33 -34.17 -12.78
N LYS A 9 12.23 -34.44 -14.08
CA LYS A 9 13.42 -34.79 -14.90
C LYS A 9 14.47 -33.67 -14.94
N SER A 10 14.05 -32.40 -14.90
CA SER A 10 14.93 -31.22 -15.07
C SER A 10 14.77 -30.18 -13.97
N SER A 11 13.92 -30.40 -12.98
CA SER A 11 13.67 -29.45 -11.91
C SER A 11 13.36 -30.11 -10.56
N ILE A 12 13.49 -29.34 -9.50
CA ILE A 12 13.02 -29.67 -8.16
C ILE A 12 12.09 -28.54 -7.74
N ASP A 13 10.85 -28.88 -7.41
CA ASP A 13 9.82 -27.93 -7.00
C ASP A 13 9.68 -27.97 -5.47
N LEU A 14 9.76 -26.80 -4.85
CA LEU A 14 9.60 -26.60 -3.41
C LEU A 14 8.38 -25.76 -3.14
N SER A 15 7.43 -26.28 -2.36
CA SER A 15 6.24 -25.55 -1.94
C SER A 15 6.40 -25.03 -0.52
N LEU A 16 6.41 -23.71 -0.38
CA LEU A 16 6.56 -22.99 0.88
C LEU A 16 5.28 -22.22 1.20
N LYS A 17 4.93 -22.02 2.47
CA LYS A 17 3.77 -21.21 2.88
C LYS A 17 3.93 -19.74 2.45
N GLY A 18 5.14 -19.21 2.50
CA GLY A 18 5.44 -17.83 2.11
C GLY A 18 4.74 -16.79 2.98
N GLU A 19 4.55 -17.07 4.26
CA GLU A 19 3.88 -16.19 5.20
C GLU A 19 4.83 -15.16 5.80
N PHE A 20 4.38 -13.90 5.86
CA PHE A 20 4.95 -12.89 6.74
C PHE A 20 4.26 -12.96 8.11
N TYR A 21 5.05 -12.92 9.17
CA TYR A 21 4.54 -12.89 10.54
C TYR A 21 5.43 -12.05 11.46
N ASN A 22 4.88 -11.59 12.57
CA ASN A 22 5.63 -10.88 13.61
C ASN A 22 6.42 -11.89 14.43
N ILE A 23 7.76 -11.78 14.45
CA ILE A 23 8.66 -12.69 15.15
C ILE A 23 8.35 -12.76 16.65
N GLY A 24 7.99 -11.64 17.28
CA GLY A 24 7.68 -11.58 18.72
C GLY A 24 6.28 -12.11 19.09
N LYS A 25 5.34 -12.10 18.13
CA LYS A 25 3.95 -12.55 18.33
C LYS A 25 3.38 -13.03 17.01
N HIS A 26 3.58 -14.31 16.72
CA HIS A 26 2.98 -14.93 15.56
C HIS A 26 1.44 -14.95 15.71
N GLN A 27 0.77 -14.38 14.73
CA GLN A 27 -0.69 -14.39 14.61
C GLN A 27 -1.03 -14.80 13.18
N GLU A 28 -1.76 -15.90 13.04
CA GLU A 28 -2.24 -16.36 11.74
C GLU A 28 -3.17 -15.30 11.10
N PRO A 29 -2.99 -15.00 9.81
CA PRO A 29 -3.93 -14.14 9.11
C PRO A 29 -5.30 -14.85 8.96
N PRO A 30 -6.41 -14.10 8.89
CA PRO A 30 -7.76 -14.66 8.78
C PRO A 30 -8.10 -15.19 7.38
N PHE A 31 -7.08 -15.55 6.60
CA PHE A 31 -7.18 -16.13 5.25
C PHE A 31 -6.06 -17.14 5.03
N SER A 32 -6.31 -18.12 4.17
CA SER A 32 -5.38 -19.21 3.91
C SER A 32 -4.74 -19.08 2.53
N PRO A 33 -3.50 -19.60 2.33
CA PRO A 33 -2.89 -19.66 1.00
C PRO A 33 -3.66 -20.64 0.10
N ALA A 34 -3.94 -20.22 -1.13
CA ALA A 34 -4.39 -21.13 -2.18
C ALA A 34 -3.19 -21.80 -2.83
N ALA A 35 -3.30 -23.10 -3.12
CA ALA A 35 -2.29 -23.80 -3.90
C ALA A 35 -2.29 -23.27 -5.35
N PHE A 36 -1.11 -23.10 -5.92
CA PHE A 36 -0.93 -22.78 -7.33
C PHE A 36 0.25 -23.58 -7.90
N TYR A 37 0.28 -23.71 -9.20
CA TYR A 37 1.32 -24.44 -9.91
C TYR A 37 2.00 -23.52 -10.91
N LEU A 38 3.33 -23.60 -10.98
CA LEU A 38 4.09 -22.87 -11.98
C LEU A 38 3.82 -23.49 -13.36
N PRO A 39 3.61 -22.68 -14.40
CA PRO A 39 3.51 -23.20 -15.77
C PRO A 39 4.86 -23.81 -16.18
N PRO A 40 4.87 -24.75 -17.15
CA PRO A 40 6.12 -25.30 -17.68
C PRO A 40 7.02 -24.17 -18.19
N GLN A 41 8.25 -24.15 -17.70
CA GLN A 41 9.23 -23.10 -17.97
C GLN A 41 10.59 -23.73 -18.30
N ASN A 42 11.30 -23.17 -19.32
CA ASN A 42 12.58 -23.69 -19.77
C ASN A 42 13.63 -22.60 -20.05
N ASN A 43 13.33 -21.33 -19.78
CA ASN A 43 14.16 -20.21 -20.23
C ASN A 43 15.16 -19.74 -19.16
N ASN A 44 14.93 -20.06 -17.90
CA ASN A 44 15.77 -19.62 -16.78
C ASN A 44 16.12 -20.80 -15.86
N MET A 45 17.17 -20.62 -15.06
CA MET A 45 17.67 -21.62 -14.12
C MET A 45 16.83 -21.73 -12.84
N LEU A 46 16.16 -20.63 -12.42
CA LEU A 46 15.35 -20.56 -11.20
C LEU A 46 14.04 -19.85 -11.49
N TYR A 47 12.95 -20.40 -10.94
CA TYR A 47 11.63 -19.77 -10.95
C TYR A 47 11.11 -19.62 -9.54
N ILE A 48 10.59 -18.45 -9.22
CA ILE A 48 10.00 -18.14 -7.92
C ILE A 48 8.56 -17.70 -8.16
N GLY A 49 7.60 -18.50 -7.68
CA GLY A 49 6.18 -18.13 -7.62
C GLY A 49 5.87 -17.50 -6.26
N MET A 50 5.29 -16.31 -6.24
CA MET A 50 4.87 -15.64 -5.01
C MET A 50 3.36 -15.33 -5.10
N SER A 51 2.57 -15.98 -4.25
CA SER A 51 1.12 -15.81 -4.23
C SER A 51 0.68 -14.47 -3.62
N ALA A 52 -0.54 -14.05 -3.92
CA ALA A 52 -1.17 -12.91 -3.26
C ALA A 52 -1.23 -13.07 -1.73
N PHE A 53 -1.33 -14.32 -1.23
CA PHE A 53 -1.27 -14.62 0.21
C PHE A 53 -0.01 -14.05 0.87
N THR A 54 1.15 -14.19 0.24
CA THR A 54 2.43 -13.70 0.79
C THR A 54 2.39 -12.19 1.02
N VAL A 55 1.91 -11.42 0.04
CA VAL A 55 1.81 -9.95 0.16
C VAL A 55 0.72 -9.55 1.15
N ASN A 56 -0.42 -10.23 1.12
CA ASN A 56 -1.54 -9.96 2.02
C ASN A 56 -1.20 -10.29 3.48
N SER A 57 -0.40 -11.33 3.74
CA SER A 57 0.09 -11.63 5.09
C SER A 57 1.02 -10.54 5.63
N ALA A 58 1.87 -9.96 4.77
CA ALA A 58 2.67 -8.79 5.16
C ALA A 58 1.78 -7.59 5.49
N ALA A 59 0.78 -7.29 4.65
CA ALA A 59 -0.18 -6.22 4.89
C ALA A 59 -0.92 -6.41 6.23
N PHE A 60 -1.32 -7.64 6.55
CA PHE A 60 -1.95 -7.99 7.83
C PHE A 60 -1.04 -7.70 9.03
N VAL A 61 0.22 -8.11 8.96
CA VAL A 61 1.21 -7.85 10.03
C VAL A 61 1.42 -6.35 10.23
N TYR A 62 1.63 -5.59 9.17
CA TYR A 62 1.83 -4.14 9.25
C TYR A 62 0.58 -3.40 9.73
N ASN A 63 -0.61 -3.83 9.32
CA ASN A 63 -1.86 -3.25 9.79
C ASN A 63 -2.06 -3.49 11.29
N ASN A 64 -1.84 -4.72 11.77
CA ASN A 64 -1.94 -5.06 13.18
C ASN A 64 -0.88 -4.36 14.06
N ALA A 65 0.28 -4.07 13.49
CA ALA A 65 1.31 -3.26 14.15
C ALA A 65 0.96 -1.76 14.21
N GLY A 66 -0.12 -1.31 13.54
CA GLY A 66 -0.58 0.08 13.53
C GLY A 66 0.34 1.04 12.75
N VAL A 67 1.26 0.50 11.95
CA VAL A 67 2.24 1.32 11.20
C VAL A 67 1.70 1.83 9.86
N LEU A 68 0.54 1.34 9.42
CA LEU A 68 -0.11 1.80 8.19
C LEU A 68 -0.92 3.08 8.44
N SER A 69 -0.21 4.15 8.82
CA SER A 69 -0.77 5.47 9.03
C SER A 69 0.18 6.55 8.52
N LEU A 70 -0.39 7.66 8.05
CA LEU A 70 0.35 8.81 7.54
C LEU A 70 -0.25 10.09 8.07
N SER A 71 0.57 10.91 8.73
CA SER A 71 0.24 12.29 9.09
C SER A 71 0.67 13.22 7.96
N ILE A 72 -0.26 14.01 7.44
CA ILE A 72 -0.03 14.93 6.33
C ILE A 72 -0.21 16.35 6.82
N THR A 73 0.80 17.20 6.61
CA THR A 73 0.81 18.61 6.91
C THR A 73 1.08 19.44 5.66
N ASP A 74 0.84 20.74 5.68
CA ASP A 74 0.93 21.59 4.50
C ASP A 74 2.33 21.65 3.87
N ASP A 75 3.38 21.50 4.68
CA ASP A 75 4.77 21.47 4.23
C ASP A 75 5.10 20.26 3.34
N MET A 76 4.32 19.18 3.43
CA MET A 76 4.46 18.02 2.56
C MET A 76 3.86 18.24 1.16
N ILE A 77 3.04 19.29 0.99
CA ILE A 77 2.44 19.61 -0.30
C ILE A 77 3.40 20.51 -1.10
N PRO A 78 3.68 20.19 -2.37
CA PRO A 78 4.54 21.02 -3.22
C PRO A 78 4.08 22.49 -3.24
N LYS A 79 5.01 23.43 -3.11
CA LYS A 79 4.70 24.87 -3.09
C LYS A 79 3.99 25.36 -4.36
N SER A 80 4.20 24.69 -5.48
CA SER A 80 3.54 24.96 -6.76
C SER A 80 2.07 24.52 -6.82
N SER A 81 1.63 23.70 -5.84
CA SER A 81 0.24 23.24 -5.79
C SER A 81 -0.70 24.36 -5.34
N PRO A 82 -1.87 24.52 -5.98
CA PRO A 82 -2.92 25.41 -5.50
C PRO A 82 -3.63 24.90 -4.24
N ILE A 83 -3.49 23.62 -3.94
CA ILE A 83 -4.09 22.99 -2.75
C ILE A 83 -3.21 23.29 -1.54
N ARG A 84 -3.86 23.75 -0.46
CA ARG A 84 -3.21 24.02 0.83
C ARG A 84 -4.00 23.40 1.97
N LEU A 85 -3.31 22.82 2.95
CA LEU A 85 -3.91 22.30 4.17
C LEU A 85 -4.01 23.40 5.21
N ASN A 86 -4.99 24.27 5.03
CA ASN A 86 -5.35 25.33 5.97
C ASN A 86 -6.86 25.55 6.01
N THR A 87 -7.31 26.15 7.09
CA THR A 87 -8.73 26.42 7.34
C THR A 87 -9.34 27.41 6.36
N LYS A 88 -8.54 28.25 5.70
CA LYS A 88 -9.01 29.15 4.63
C LYS A 88 -9.41 28.35 3.39
N THR A 89 -8.56 27.43 2.93
CA THR A 89 -8.85 26.58 1.75
C THR A 89 -10.07 25.68 1.99
N PHE A 90 -10.11 24.98 3.13
CA PHE A 90 -11.23 24.12 3.48
C PHE A 90 -12.50 24.89 3.83
N GLY A 91 -12.36 26.12 4.35
CA GLY A 91 -13.47 27.01 4.67
C GLY A 91 -14.24 27.54 3.45
N VAL A 92 -13.66 27.48 2.25
CA VAL A 92 -14.39 27.75 0.99
C VAL A 92 -15.48 26.71 0.77
N ILE A 93 -15.23 25.46 1.17
CA ILE A 93 -16.15 24.32 1.02
C ILE A 93 -17.02 24.16 2.27
N ILE A 94 -16.41 24.32 3.45
CA ILE A 94 -17.06 24.16 4.75
C ILE A 94 -16.89 25.49 5.52
N PRO A 95 -17.81 26.46 5.32
CA PRO A 95 -17.67 27.80 5.89
C PRO A 95 -17.51 27.82 7.40
N GLN A 96 -18.07 26.85 8.10
CA GLN A 96 -17.96 26.68 9.56
C GLN A 96 -16.51 26.50 10.01
N ILE A 97 -15.66 25.88 9.21
CA ILE A 97 -14.23 25.73 9.50
C ILE A 97 -13.55 27.10 9.58
N ALA A 98 -13.79 27.96 8.57
CA ALA A 98 -13.20 29.29 8.56
C ALA A 98 -13.73 30.19 9.69
N LYS A 99 -14.99 29.99 10.11
CA LYS A 99 -15.62 30.76 11.21
C LYS A 99 -15.10 30.34 12.57
N GLN A 100 -14.98 29.03 12.82
CA GLN A 100 -14.58 28.51 14.13
C GLN A 100 -13.06 28.47 14.33
N PHE A 101 -12.31 28.32 13.24
CA PHE A 101 -10.84 28.14 13.23
C PHE A 101 -10.18 29.07 12.20
N PRO A 102 -10.30 30.40 12.33
CA PRO A 102 -9.81 31.33 11.31
C PRO A 102 -8.28 31.32 11.20
N GLY A 103 -7.76 31.18 9.97
CA GLY A 103 -6.36 31.35 9.64
C GLY A 103 -5.40 30.26 10.18
N LEU A 104 -5.92 29.09 10.56
CA LEU A 104 -5.11 28.00 11.09
C LEU A 104 -4.61 27.05 9.99
N MET A 105 -3.46 26.44 10.25
CA MET A 105 -2.98 25.31 9.46
C MET A 105 -3.75 24.03 9.84
N MET A 106 -3.77 23.07 8.93
CA MET A 106 -4.48 21.82 9.12
C MET A 106 -3.52 20.63 9.03
N LYS A 107 -3.93 19.54 9.66
CA LYS A 107 -3.29 18.24 9.59
C LYS A 107 -4.33 17.20 9.20
N LEU A 108 -3.98 16.32 8.27
CA LEU A 108 -4.76 15.11 7.99
C LEU A 108 -4.03 13.90 8.57
N LEU A 109 -4.76 13.04 9.25
CA LEU A 109 -4.29 11.73 9.67
C LEU A 109 -5.01 10.68 8.84
N VAL A 110 -4.29 10.04 7.95
CA VAL A 110 -4.76 8.88 7.17
C VAL A 110 -4.34 7.62 7.91
N LYS A 111 -5.30 6.78 8.28
CA LYS A 111 -5.04 5.54 9.01
C LYS A 111 -5.79 4.39 8.37
N MET A 112 -5.11 3.27 8.14
CA MET A 112 -5.76 2.06 7.65
C MET A 112 -6.75 1.54 8.69
N GLU A 113 -7.98 1.29 8.29
CA GLU A 113 -9.05 0.73 9.14
C GLU A 113 -9.08 -0.79 9.03
N LYS A 114 -9.02 -1.28 7.79
CA LYS A 114 -8.97 -2.71 7.49
C LYS A 114 -7.65 -3.06 6.82
N THR A 115 -7.21 -4.30 6.96
CA THR A 115 -6.06 -4.80 6.22
C THR A 115 -6.28 -4.60 4.72
N PRO A 116 -5.38 -3.89 4.01
CA PRO A 116 -5.50 -3.75 2.57
C PRO A 116 -5.33 -5.11 1.89
N THR A 117 -6.06 -5.32 0.81
CA THR A 117 -6.08 -6.60 0.08
C THR A 117 -5.55 -6.41 -1.33
N LEU A 118 -4.50 -7.15 -1.66
CA LEU A 118 -3.94 -7.25 -3.01
C LEU A 118 -4.56 -8.44 -3.73
N THR A 119 -4.92 -8.23 -4.99
CA THR A 119 -5.33 -9.27 -5.93
C THR A 119 -4.44 -9.22 -7.17
N PHE A 120 -4.09 -10.40 -7.69
CA PHE A 120 -3.39 -10.55 -8.96
C PHE A 120 -4.34 -11.11 -10.01
N GLU A 121 -4.39 -10.43 -11.15
CA GLU A 121 -4.99 -10.89 -12.40
C GLU A 121 -3.93 -10.81 -13.51
N PRO A 122 -4.08 -11.50 -14.63
CA PRO A 122 -3.09 -11.46 -15.70
C PRO A 122 -2.70 -10.02 -16.09
N ASN A 123 -1.42 -9.69 -15.96
CA ASN A 123 -0.83 -8.38 -16.23
C ASN A 123 -1.39 -7.23 -15.36
N ASN A 124 -2.09 -7.54 -14.27
CA ASN A 124 -2.70 -6.53 -13.41
C ASN A 124 -2.59 -6.92 -11.93
N ALA A 125 -2.22 -5.95 -11.11
CA ALA A 125 -2.25 -6.09 -9.65
C ALA A 125 -3.03 -4.91 -9.06
N THR A 126 -4.04 -5.20 -8.25
CA THR A 126 -4.91 -4.18 -7.65
C THR A 126 -4.93 -4.32 -6.14
N VAL A 127 -4.80 -3.20 -5.44
CA VAL A 127 -4.94 -3.13 -3.97
C VAL A 127 -6.22 -2.38 -3.65
N GLN A 128 -7.05 -2.99 -2.81
CA GLN A 128 -8.21 -2.35 -2.18
C GLN A 128 -7.83 -1.94 -0.76
N ALA A 129 -8.10 -0.69 -0.40
CA ALA A 129 -7.78 -0.12 0.89
C ALA A 129 -8.99 0.60 1.49
N THR A 130 -9.28 0.32 2.76
CA THR A 130 -10.27 1.04 3.57
C THR A 130 -9.52 1.80 4.66
N THR A 131 -9.65 3.13 4.64
CA THR A 131 -8.94 4.03 5.56
C THR A 131 -9.89 5.03 6.21
N THR A 132 -9.48 5.58 7.35
CA THR A 132 -10.08 6.78 7.91
C THR A 132 -9.17 7.98 7.62
N VAL A 133 -9.78 9.13 7.32
CA VAL A 133 -9.09 10.41 7.16
C VAL A 133 -9.65 11.37 8.21
N THR A 134 -8.86 11.64 9.25
CA THR A 134 -9.23 12.61 10.28
C THR A 134 -8.57 13.95 9.99
N ALA A 135 -9.37 15.00 9.88
CA ALA A 135 -8.90 16.37 9.70
C ALA A 135 -8.84 17.11 11.04
N PHE A 136 -7.74 17.80 11.28
CA PHE A 136 -7.51 18.63 12.48
C PHE A 136 -7.13 20.04 12.09
N ALA A 137 -7.58 21.02 12.86
CA ALA A 137 -6.98 22.34 12.92
C ALA A 137 -5.83 22.35 13.95
N ILE A 138 -4.69 22.93 13.59
CA ILE A 138 -3.52 23.08 14.47
C ILE A 138 -3.66 24.40 15.20
N GLN A 139 -3.87 24.35 16.50
CA GLN A 139 -4.00 25.54 17.36
C GLN A 139 -2.65 26.21 17.57
N PRO A 140 -2.60 27.50 17.95
CA PRO A 140 -1.35 28.20 18.23
C PRO A 140 -0.47 27.56 19.34
N ASN A 141 -1.10 26.84 20.28
CA ASN A 141 -0.41 26.07 21.33
C ASN A 141 -0.03 24.64 20.85
N SER A 142 -0.08 24.37 19.53
CA SER A 142 0.23 23.08 18.91
C SER A 142 -0.75 21.94 19.26
N THR A 143 -1.85 22.21 19.94
CA THR A 143 -2.91 21.22 20.14
C THR A 143 -3.71 21.00 18.85
N LEU A 144 -4.30 19.82 18.72
CA LEU A 144 -5.09 19.43 17.54
C LEU A 144 -6.58 19.46 17.88
N SER A 145 -7.34 20.28 17.17
CA SER A 145 -8.80 20.31 17.26
C SER A 145 -9.40 19.48 16.12
N PRO A 146 -10.13 18.39 16.41
CA PRO A 146 -10.73 17.56 15.37
C PRO A 146 -11.85 18.31 14.67
N LEU A 147 -11.84 18.30 13.33
CA LEU A 147 -12.83 18.96 12.49
C LEU A 147 -13.86 17.95 11.97
N PHE A 148 -13.39 16.91 11.32
CA PHE A 148 -14.23 15.83 10.78
C PHE A 148 -13.44 14.55 10.57
N VAL A 149 -14.16 13.45 10.44
CA VAL A 149 -13.64 12.13 10.08
C VAL A 149 -14.38 11.65 8.83
N LEU A 150 -13.62 11.20 7.84
CA LEU A 150 -14.14 10.56 6.64
C LEU A 150 -13.71 9.11 6.58
N ASN A 151 -14.59 8.24 6.09
CA ASN A 151 -14.23 6.93 5.60
C ASN A 151 -13.84 7.06 4.13
N LEU A 152 -12.75 6.42 3.76
CA LEU A 152 -12.20 6.44 2.44
C LEU A 152 -11.98 5.02 1.95
N GLU A 153 -12.60 4.68 0.81
CA GLU A 153 -12.33 3.47 0.06
C GLU A 153 -11.52 3.81 -1.17
N ALA A 154 -10.36 3.19 -1.32
CA ALA A 154 -9.46 3.43 -2.44
C ALA A 154 -9.13 2.14 -3.17
N SER A 155 -9.06 2.25 -4.50
CA SER A 155 -8.48 1.23 -5.38
C SER A 155 -7.24 1.81 -6.03
N VAL A 156 -6.13 1.07 -5.96
CA VAL A 156 -4.86 1.44 -6.59
C VAL A 156 -4.34 0.29 -7.45
N SER A 157 -3.81 0.61 -8.63
CA SER A 157 -3.05 -0.35 -9.44
C SER A 157 -1.61 -0.41 -8.94
N ALA A 158 -1.07 -1.62 -8.81
CA ALA A 158 0.31 -1.85 -8.43
C ALA A 158 1.10 -2.42 -9.62
N ARG A 159 2.19 -1.76 -9.99
CA ARG A 159 3.18 -2.29 -10.93
C ARG A 159 4.34 -2.85 -10.12
N MET A 160 4.56 -4.16 -10.23
CA MET A 160 5.67 -4.85 -9.58
C MET A 160 6.85 -4.98 -10.54
N PHE A 161 8.05 -4.94 -9.99
CA PHE A 161 9.30 -5.09 -10.75
C PHE A 161 10.42 -5.59 -9.84
N VAL A 162 11.44 -6.19 -10.44
CA VAL A 162 12.66 -6.60 -9.74
C VAL A 162 13.74 -5.57 -10.00
N SER A 163 14.38 -5.10 -8.94
CA SER A 163 15.51 -4.19 -8.98
C SER A 163 16.53 -4.59 -7.92
N GLU A 164 17.80 -4.70 -8.28
CA GLU A 164 18.90 -5.04 -7.36
C GLU A 164 18.61 -6.28 -6.48
N MET A 165 18.09 -7.34 -7.08
CA MET A 165 17.65 -8.58 -6.39
C MET A 165 16.55 -8.36 -5.34
N LYS A 166 15.77 -7.31 -5.47
CA LYS A 166 14.62 -7.01 -4.62
C LYS A 166 13.35 -6.93 -5.44
N LEU A 167 12.28 -7.47 -4.90
CA LEU A 167 10.94 -7.24 -5.41
C LEU A 167 10.46 -5.88 -4.91
N ALA A 168 10.23 -4.97 -5.82
CA ALA A 168 9.74 -3.63 -5.56
C ALA A 168 8.39 -3.40 -6.26
N ALA A 169 7.71 -2.33 -5.89
CA ALA A 169 6.46 -1.95 -6.52
C ALA A 169 6.29 -0.44 -6.59
N ALA A 170 5.41 0.00 -7.49
CA ALA A 170 4.90 1.36 -7.55
C ALA A 170 3.39 1.31 -7.71
N VAL A 171 2.67 2.20 -7.04
CA VAL A 171 1.22 2.25 -7.09
C VAL A 171 0.71 3.55 -7.72
N THR A 172 -0.45 3.46 -8.35
CA THR A 172 -1.20 4.60 -8.89
C THR A 172 -2.64 4.55 -8.41
N LEU A 173 -3.20 5.71 -8.05
CA LEU A 173 -4.59 5.81 -7.59
C LEU A 173 -5.54 5.65 -8.78
N ASN A 174 -6.43 4.66 -8.71
CA ASN A 174 -7.49 4.44 -9.71
C ASN A 174 -8.78 5.14 -9.30
N LYS A 175 -9.28 4.82 -8.11
CA LYS A 175 -10.56 5.27 -7.60
C LYS A 175 -10.45 5.61 -6.12
N MET A 176 -11.23 6.60 -5.69
CA MET A 176 -11.34 7.01 -4.30
C MET A 176 -12.77 7.45 -4.04
N ASP A 177 -13.43 6.79 -3.10
CA ASP A 177 -14.77 7.11 -2.64
C ASP A 177 -14.71 7.58 -1.18
N LEU A 178 -15.40 8.69 -0.89
CA LEU A 178 -15.41 9.31 0.43
C LEU A 178 -16.83 9.33 1.00
N THR A 179 -16.95 9.00 2.29
CA THR A 179 -18.17 9.15 3.06
C THR A 179 -17.89 9.85 4.39
N LEU A 180 -18.84 10.63 4.90
CA LEU A 180 -18.71 11.27 6.21
C LEU A 180 -18.98 10.25 7.30
N ASP A 181 -18.04 10.10 8.22
CA ASP A 181 -18.22 9.32 9.45
C ASP A 181 -18.68 10.24 10.59
N LYS A 182 -17.93 11.32 10.85
CA LYS A 182 -18.20 12.26 11.92
C LYS A 182 -17.84 13.68 11.54
N SER A 183 -18.65 14.66 11.96
CA SER A 183 -18.34 16.09 11.85
C SER A 183 -18.49 16.81 13.18
N ASN A 184 -17.46 17.61 13.52
CA ASN A 184 -17.50 18.56 14.66
C ASN A 184 -17.72 20.00 14.19
N VAL A 185 -17.90 20.21 12.89
CA VAL A 185 -18.05 21.54 12.26
C VAL A 185 -19.42 21.70 11.56
N GLY A 186 -20.39 20.83 11.93
CA GLY A 186 -21.72 20.81 11.31
C GLY A 186 -21.77 19.99 10.01
N ASP A 187 -22.93 19.99 9.39
CA ASP A 187 -23.17 19.23 8.16
C ASP A 187 -22.53 19.89 6.95
N PHE A 188 -21.99 19.09 6.05
CA PHE A 188 -21.43 19.52 4.76
C PHE A 188 -21.51 18.43 3.69
N GLN A 189 -21.40 18.82 2.43
CA GLN A 189 -21.37 17.88 1.32
C GLN A 189 -19.97 17.33 1.11
N VAL A 190 -19.77 16.04 1.37
CA VAL A 190 -18.46 15.36 1.24
C VAL A 190 -17.94 15.41 -0.21
N SER A 191 -18.83 15.34 -1.19
CA SER A 191 -18.47 15.41 -2.62
C SER A 191 -17.65 16.66 -2.98
N ALA A 192 -17.86 17.76 -2.29
CA ALA A 192 -17.09 18.99 -2.50
C ALA A 192 -15.62 18.87 -2.07
N LEU A 193 -15.30 17.94 -1.15
CA LEU A 193 -13.93 17.66 -0.72
C LEU A 193 -13.16 16.73 -1.67
N ASN A 194 -13.84 16.02 -2.58
CA ASN A 194 -13.22 15.01 -3.44
C ASN A 194 -11.99 15.54 -4.19
N SER A 195 -12.11 16.71 -4.83
CA SER A 195 -11.02 17.29 -5.63
C SER A 195 -9.80 17.64 -4.77
N ILE A 196 -10.02 18.21 -3.57
CA ILE A 196 -8.93 18.57 -2.66
C ILE A 196 -8.25 17.31 -2.15
N LEU A 197 -9.01 16.33 -1.66
CA LEU A 197 -8.45 15.12 -1.08
C LEU A 197 -7.79 14.23 -2.14
N GLN A 198 -8.36 14.10 -3.35
CA GLN A 198 -7.69 13.43 -4.47
C GLN A 198 -6.35 14.09 -4.79
N GLY A 199 -6.30 15.43 -4.79
CA GLY A 199 -5.06 16.17 -4.98
C GLY A 199 -4.03 15.86 -3.89
N VAL A 200 -4.42 15.88 -2.63
CA VAL A 200 -3.53 15.52 -1.50
C VAL A 200 -3.04 14.08 -1.63
N PHE A 201 -3.92 13.13 -1.97
CA PHE A 201 -3.54 11.73 -2.17
C PHE A 201 -2.53 11.57 -3.31
N LYS A 202 -2.78 12.20 -4.46
CA LYS A 202 -1.87 12.13 -5.63
C LYS A 202 -0.54 12.83 -5.40
N LEU A 203 -0.53 13.93 -4.64
CA LEU A 203 0.69 14.74 -4.44
C LEU A 203 1.52 14.31 -3.23
N VAL A 204 0.91 13.67 -2.23
CA VAL A 204 1.59 13.31 -0.97
C VAL A 204 1.49 11.82 -0.67
N VAL A 205 0.28 11.24 -0.60
CA VAL A 205 0.11 9.85 -0.13
C VAL A 205 0.77 8.87 -1.10
N ILE A 206 0.38 8.92 -2.37
CA ILE A 206 0.90 7.99 -3.39
C ILE A 206 2.42 8.11 -3.55
N PRO A 207 3.04 9.31 -3.67
CA PRO A 207 4.50 9.42 -3.71
C PRO A 207 5.19 8.88 -2.44
N THR A 208 4.64 9.16 -1.26
CA THR A 208 5.20 8.65 0.01
C THR A 208 5.18 7.13 0.06
N VAL A 209 4.07 6.51 -0.33
CA VAL A 209 3.94 5.04 -0.42
C VAL A 209 4.92 4.49 -1.45
N ASN A 210 5.05 5.11 -2.62
CA ASN A 210 5.97 4.67 -3.67
C ASN A 210 7.43 4.70 -3.23
N VAL A 211 7.85 5.71 -2.46
CA VAL A 211 9.21 5.76 -1.89
C VAL A 211 9.47 4.55 -0.97
N GLN A 212 8.48 4.10 -0.21
CA GLN A 212 8.63 2.92 0.65
C GLN A 212 8.63 1.62 -0.18
N LEU A 213 7.70 1.49 -1.12
CA LEU A 213 7.60 0.29 -1.97
C LEU A 213 8.81 0.12 -2.89
N ALA A 214 9.45 1.21 -3.31
CA ALA A 214 10.67 1.18 -4.14
C ALA A 214 11.89 0.63 -3.38
N LYS A 215 11.92 0.65 -2.03
CA LYS A 215 12.99 0.01 -1.25
C LYS A 215 13.03 -1.51 -1.45
N GLY A 216 11.91 -2.10 -1.81
CA GLY A 216 11.74 -3.50 -2.14
C GLY A 216 12.04 -4.47 -0.98
N TYR A 217 11.68 -5.73 -1.22
CA TYR A 217 12.01 -6.86 -0.35
C TYR A 217 13.02 -7.77 -1.07
N PRO A 218 14.09 -8.20 -0.38
CA PRO A 218 15.07 -9.09 -0.97
C PRO A 218 14.42 -10.37 -1.49
N LEU A 219 14.75 -10.76 -2.71
CA LEU A 219 14.41 -12.08 -3.22
C LEU A 219 15.22 -13.16 -2.48
N PRO A 220 14.66 -14.37 -2.31
CA PRO A 220 15.37 -15.43 -1.62
C PRO A 220 16.62 -15.82 -2.39
N THR A 221 17.78 -15.77 -1.72
CA THR A 221 19.08 -16.16 -2.25
C THR A 221 19.79 -17.09 -1.28
N ILE A 222 20.67 -17.95 -1.78
CA ILE A 222 21.46 -18.90 -0.98
C ILE A 222 22.94 -18.52 -1.10
N GLY A 223 23.55 -18.18 0.03
CA GLY A 223 24.98 -17.84 0.08
C GLY A 223 25.32 -16.61 -0.78
N LYS A 224 26.30 -16.76 -1.69
CA LYS A 224 26.75 -15.70 -2.61
C LYS A 224 26.04 -15.73 -3.97
N MET A 225 24.83 -16.26 -4.04
CA MET A 225 24.02 -16.33 -5.26
C MET A 225 23.63 -14.94 -5.73
N LYS A 226 23.86 -14.66 -7.00
CA LYS A 226 23.38 -13.45 -7.71
C LYS A 226 22.32 -13.85 -8.72
N LEU A 227 21.23 -13.08 -8.77
CA LEU A 227 20.16 -13.26 -9.73
C LEU A 227 20.45 -12.40 -10.97
N MET A 228 20.34 -13.00 -12.16
CA MET A 228 20.64 -12.39 -13.44
C MET A 228 19.51 -12.57 -14.42
N ASN A 229 19.37 -11.65 -15.39
CA ASN A 229 18.34 -11.73 -16.44
C ASN A 229 16.92 -11.92 -15.87
N THR A 230 16.64 -11.28 -14.74
CA THR A 230 15.38 -11.49 -13.99
C THR A 230 14.20 -10.88 -14.74
N GLN A 231 13.18 -11.69 -14.97
CA GLN A 231 11.88 -11.31 -15.55
C GLN A 231 10.78 -11.54 -14.55
N LEU A 232 9.72 -10.72 -14.61
CA LEU A 232 8.58 -10.83 -13.74
C LEU A 232 7.29 -10.76 -14.55
N ASP A 233 6.45 -11.77 -14.38
CA ASP A 233 5.10 -11.86 -14.94
C ASP A 233 4.06 -11.85 -13.82
N VAL A 234 3.00 -11.09 -14.02
CA VAL A 234 1.82 -11.10 -13.13
C VAL A 234 0.79 -12.04 -13.73
N LEU A 235 0.50 -13.11 -13.02
CA LEU A 235 -0.45 -14.15 -13.40
C LEU A 235 -1.66 -14.10 -12.46
N LYS A 236 -2.66 -14.94 -12.70
CA LYS A 236 -3.81 -15.03 -11.81
C LYS A 236 -3.38 -15.59 -10.45
N ASP A 237 -3.65 -14.85 -9.38
CA ASP A 237 -3.39 -15.18 -7.96
C ASP A 237 -1.92 -15.20 -7.53
N TYR A 238 -0.94 -15.03 -8.43
CA TYR A 238 0.48 -14.99 -8.11
C TYR A 238 1.31 -14.22 -9.13
N ILE A 239 2.55 -13.88 -8.75
CA ILE A 239 3.59 -13.43 -9.67
C ILE A 239 4.59 -14.54 -9.89
N LEU A 240 5.11 -14.62 -11.12
CA LEU A 240 6.19 -15.52 -11.53
C LEU A 240 7.45 -14.71 -11.79
N ILE A 241 8.54 -15.07 -11.13
CA ILE A 241 9.87 -14.48 -11.34
C ILE A 241 10.76 -15.56 -11.93
N GLY A 242 11.19 -15.39 -13.18
CA GLY A 242 12.20 -16.22 -13.83
C GLY A 242 13.56 -15.53 -13.79
N THR A 243 14.62 -16.25 -13.42
CA THR A 243 15.97 -15.68 -13.30
C THR A 243 17.03 -16.72 -13.51
N ASP A 244 18.19 -16.29 -14.00
CA ASP A 244 19.42 -17.09 -14.01
C ASP A 244 20.20 -16.86 -12.72
N VAL A 245 21.05 -17.80 -12.39
CA VAL A 245 21.81 -17.81 -11.15
C VAL A 245 23.30 -17.87 -11.42
N GLN A 246 24.05 -16.96 -10.81
CA GLN A 246 25.49 -16.97 -10.79
C GLN A 246 26.00 -17.04 -9.35
N PHE A 247 26.95 -17.92 -9.07
CA PHE A 247 27.68 -17.97 -7.81
C PHE A 247 29.03 -17.26 -7.95
N SER A 248 29.38 -16.42 -6.99
CA SER A 248 30.63 -15.63 -6.97
C SER A 248 31.40 -15.85 -5.69
#